data_9bb2a668605a3809cbe87dc2054ee63a
#
_entry.id   9bb2a668605a3809cbe87dc2054ee63a
#
_cell.length_a   1.000
_cell.length_b   1.000
_cell.length_c   1.000
_cell.angle_alpha   90.00
_cell.angle_beta   90.00
_cell.angle_gamma   90.00
#
_symmetry.space_group_name_H-M   'P 1'
#
loop_
_entity.id
_entity.type
_entity.pdbx_description
1 polymer ?
#
loop_
_entity_poly.entity_id
_entity_poly.type
_entity_poly.pdbx_seq_one_letter_code
_entity_poly.pdbx_strand_id
1 'polypeptide(L)'
;MQSAKQKQNNLILYRRRMGFTQKQVASLLGQRDTSMISHYEHGRALPPLIVALRLEIVYRVPVAFLFPAMYEELKGRIRETEASATDRTINATQQ
;
A
#
# COMPACT_ATOMS: atom_id res chain seq x y z
N MET A 1 11.55 -8.39 -9.67
CA MET A 1 10.62 -7.79 -10.62
C MET A 1 9.28 -7.56 -9.95
N GLN A 2 8.71 -6.39 -10.12
CA GLN A 2 7.41 -6.10 -9.53
C GLN A 2 6.30 -6.78 -10.31
N SER A 3 5.30 -7.29 -9.59
CA SER A 3 4.12 -7.82 -10.23
C SER A 3 3.27 -6.67 -10.78
N ALA A 4 2.35 -6.98 -11.70
CA ALA A 4 1.43 -5.98 -12.21
C ALA A 4 0.60 -5.38 -11.08
N LYS A 5 0.25 -6.18 -10.05
CA LYS A 5 -0.54 -5.70 -8.91
C LYS A 5 0.24 -4.70 -8.08
N GLN A 6 1.56 -4.88 -7.96
CA GLN A 6 2.38 -3.91 -7.22
C GLN A 6 2.43 -2.57 -7.90
N LYS A 7 2.29 -2.53 -9.24
CA LYS A 7 2.30 -1.29 -9.99
C LYS A 7 0.97 -0.55 -9.92
N GLN A 8 -0.10 -1.26 -9.58
CA GLN A 8 -1.44 -0.67 -9.54
C GLN A 8 -1.69 -0.08 -8.15
N ASN A 9 -2.02 1.20 -8.14
CA ASN A 9 -2.39 1.85 -6.89
C ASN A 9 -3.29 3.04 -7.19
N ASN A 10 -3.82 3.62 -6.12
CA ASN A 10 -4.78 4.72 -6.19
C ASN A 10 -4.16 6.04 -5.72
N LEU A 11 -2.84 6.16 -5.74
CA LEU A 11 -2.19 7.37 -5.23
C LEU A 11 -2.59 8.61 -6.04
N ILE A 12 -2.58 8.50 -7.37
CA ILE A 12 -2.99 9.63 -8.22
C ILE A 12 -4.45 9.99 -7.95
N LEU A 13 -5.32 8.97 -7.85
CA LEU A 13 -6.74 9.18 -7.61
C LEU A 13 -6.96 9.99 -6.33
N TYR A 14 -6.38 9.55 -5.22
CA TYR A 14 -6.61 10.21 -3.95
C TYR A 14 -5.92 11.56 -3.88
N ARG A 15 -4.74 11.69 -4.50
CA ARG A 15 -4.09 12.99 -4.60
C ARG A 15 -5.00 14.00 -5.29
N ARG A 16 -5.58 13.59 -6.41
CA ARG A 16 -6.47 14.46 -7.17
C ARG A 16 -7.76 14.78 -6.41
N ARG A 17 -8.29 13.79 -5.70
CA ARG A 17 -9.49 14.01 -4.88
C ARG A 17 -9.24 15.05 -3.78
N MET A 18 -8.03 15.06 -3.25
CA MET A 18 -7.66 16.07 -2.25
C MET A 18 -7.30 17.41 -2.88
N GLY A 19 -7.19 17.47 -4.20
CA GLY A 19 -6.81 18.70 -4.88
C GLY A 19 -5.34 19.05 -4.78
N PHE A 20 -4.49 18.05 -4.48
CA PHE A 20 -3.06 18.30 -4.32
C PHE A 20 -2.30 18.05 -5.62
N THR A 21 -1.28 18.88 -5.86
CA THR A 21 -0.27 18.60 -6.87
C THR A 21 0.79 17.67 -6.26
N GLN A 22 1.59 17.05 -7.13
CA GLN A 22 2.73 16.25 -6.63
C GLN A 22 3.66 17.11 -5.77
N LYS A 23 3.86 18.36 -6.16
CA LYS A 23 4.74 19.27 -5.44
C LYS A 23 4.20 19.55 -4.03
N GLN A 24 2.90 19.72 -3.91
CA GLN A 24 2.28 19.94 -2.60
C GLN A 24 2.45 18.72 -1.71
N VAL A 25 2.24 17.52 -2.26
CA VAL A 25 2.40 16.29 -1.48
C VAL A 25 3.86 16.12 -1.06
N ALA A 26 4.80 16.36 -1.99
CA ALA A 26 6.22 16.27 -1.65
C ALA A 26 6.55 17.22 -0.49
N SER A 27 6.04 18.43 -0.54
CA SER A 27 6.23 19.40 0.53
C SER A 27 5.67 18.89 1.85
N LEU A 28 4.45 18.35 1.84
CA LEU A 28 3.83 17.83 3.05
C LEU A 28 4.62 16.66 3.65
N LEU A 29 5.29 15.89 2.79
CA LEU A 29 6.12 14.77 3.25
C LEU A 29 7.55 15.18 3.58
N GLY A 30 7.89 16.45 3.46
CA GLY A 30 9.23 16.94 3.74
C GLY A 30 10.25 16.57 2.68
N GLN A 31 9.82 16.31 1.46
CA GLN A 31 10.71 15.96 0.35
C GLN A 31 11.02 17.18 -0.48
N ARG A 32 12.24 17.20 -1.04
CA ARG A 32 12.70 18.38 -1.80
C ARG A 32 12.06 18.48 -3.17
N ASP A 33 11.77 17.34 -3.80
CA ASP A 33 11.21 17.34 -5.15
C ASP A 33 10.16 16.25 -5.27
N THR A 34 9.61 16.12 -6.49
CA THR A 34 8.49 15.21 -6.73
C THR A 34 8.92 13.84 -7.23
N SER A 35 10.23 13.57 -7.32
CA SER A 35 10.72 12.33 -7.93
C SER A 35 10.17 11.09 -7.25
N MET A 36 10.24 11.04 -5.92
CA MET A 36 9.76 9.86 -5.20
C MET A 36 8.25 9.72 -5.26
N ILE A 37 7.53 10.85 -5.19
CA ILE A 37 6.08 10.81 -5.33
C ILE A 37 5.71 10.20 -6.69
N SER A 38 6.37 10.65 -7.73
CA SER A 38 6.13 10.13 -9.08
C SER A 38 6.45 8.64 -9.17
N HIS A 39 7.55 8.20 -8.58
CA HIS A 39 7.92 6.79 -8.57
C HIS A 39 6.86 5.95 -7.87
N TYR A 40 6.37 6.40 -6.73
CA TYR A 40 5.31 5.68 -6.00
C TYR A 40 4.03 5.63 -6.84
N GLU A 41 3.63 6.76 -7.44
CA GLU A 41 2.39 6.82 -8.22
C GLU A 41 2.43 5.90 -9.45
N HIS A 42 3.60 5.74 -10.04
CA HIS A 42 3.74 4.90 -11.23
C HIS A 42 4.17 3.47 -10.91
N GLY A 43 4.22 3.11 -9.65
CA GLY A 43 4.54 1.76 -9.24
C GLY A 43 5.98 1.36 -9.46
N ARG A 44 6.87 2.33 -9.62
CA ARG A 44 8.31 2.06 -9.81
C ARG A 44 9.01 1.78 -8.49
N ALA A 45 8.43 2.22 -7.39
CA ALA A 45 8.95 2.00 -6.05
C ALA A 45 7.79 1.90 -5.08
N LEU A 46 7.98 1.13 -4.02
CA LEU A 46 7.01 1.05 -2.93
C LEU A 46 7.47 1.99 -1.82
N PRO A 47 6.56 2.77 -1.24
CA PRO A 47 6.95 3.62 -0.14
C PRO A 47 7.33 2.79 1.08
N PRO A 48 8.38 3.18 1.79
CA PRO A 48 8.65 2.59 3.10
C PRO A 48 7.47 2.81 4.04
N LEU A 49 7.41 2.01 5.10
CA LEU A 49 6.29 2.08 6.03
C LEU A 49 6.02 3.51 6.51
N ILE A 50 7.07 4.24 6.88
CA ILE A 50 6.87 5.59 7.43
C ILE A 50 6.26 6.52 6.39
N VAL A 51 6.66 6.39 5.12
CA VAL A 51 6.09 7.19 4.04
C VAL A 51 4.66 6.75 3.76
N ALA A 52 4.40 5.44 3.78
CA ALA A 52 3.04 4.93 3.57
C ALA A 52 2.08 5.47 4.63
N LEU A 53 2.51 5.53 5.89
CA LEU A 53 1.69 6.10 6.96
C LEU A 53 1.47 7.59 6.76
N ARG A 54 2.49 8.31 6.30
CA ARG A 54 2.34 9.72 5.98
C ARG A 54 1.35 9.95 4.85
N LEU A 55 1.38 9.09 3.83
CA LEU A 55 0.42 9.18 2.73
C LEU A 55 -1.00 8.92 3.22
N GLU A 56 -1.17 7.96 4.12
CA GLU A 56 -2.47 7.72 4.74
C GLU A 56 -2.98 8.98 5.44
N ILE A 57 -2.12 9.64 6.18
CA ILE A 57 -2.47 10.86 6.90
C ILE A 57 -2.83 11.97 5.92
N VAL A 58 -2.00 12.16 4.89
CA VAL A 58 -2.21 13.23 3.91
C VAL A 58 -3.50 13.02 3.13
N TYR A 59 -3.75 11.80 2.67
CA TYR A 59 -4.92 11.51 1.84
C TYR A 59 -6.15 11.12 2.66
N ARG A 60 -5.99 10.91 3.96
CA ARG A 60 -7.09 10.61 4.90
C ARG A 60 -7.83 9.35 4.56
N VAL A 61 -7.10 8.35 4.07
CA VAL A 61 -7.64 7.02 3.78
C VAL A 61 -6.62 5.97 4.22
N PRO A 62 -7.07 4.78 4.62
CA PRO A 62 -6.15 3.71 4.98
C PRO A 62 -5.21 3.35 3.84
N VAL A 63 -4.00 2.90 4.17
CA VAL A 63 -3.02 2.45 3.17
C VAL A 63 -3.62 1.38 2.26
N ALA A 64 -4.48 0.52 2.82
CA ALA A 64 -5.15 -0.51 2.02
C ALA A 64 -5.96 0.06 0.86
N PHE A 65 -6.46 1.28 1.00
CA PHE A 65 -7.20 1.97 -0.07
C PHE A 65 -6.25 2.56 -1.11
N LEU A 66 -5.04 2.91 -0.68
CA LEU A 66 -4.02 3.43 -1.60
C LEU A 66 -3.42 2.32 -2.45
N PHE A 67 -3.32 1.12 -1.91
CA PHE A 67 -2.72 -0.03 -2.58
C PHE A 67 -3.66 -1.24 -2.51
N PRO A 68 -4.87 -1.13 -3.08
CA PRO A 68 -5.88 -2.17 -2.89
C PRO A 68 -5.52 -3.51 -3.52
N ALA A 69 -4.92 -3.51 -4.69
CA ALA A 69 -4.58 -4.76 -5.36
C ALA A 69 -3.51 -5.52 -4.58
N MET A 70 -2.50 -4.81 -4.10
CA MET A 70 -1.46 -5.42 -3.28
C MET A 70 -2.03 -5.92 -1.96
N TYR A 71 -2.88 -5.13 -1.33
CA TYR A 71 -3.49 -5.51 -0.07
C TYR A 71 -4.30 -6.81 -0.22
N GLU A 72 -5.13 -6.89 -1.27
CA GLU A 72 -5.95 -8.09 -1.51
C GLU A 72 -5.10 -9.30 -1.83
N GLU A 73 -4.01 -9.12 -2.58
CA GLU A 73 -3.11 -10.23 -2.87
C GLU A 73 -2.47 -10.77 -1.59
N LEU A 74 -1.95 -9.87 -0.77
CA LEU A 74 -1.33 -10.27 0.50
C LEU A 74 -2.34 -10.90 1.44
N LYS A 75 -3.54 -10.33 1.51
CA LYS A 75 -4.60 -10.89 2.33
C LYS A 75 -4.95 -12.31 1.91
N GLY A 76 -5.07 -12.52 0.60
CA GLY A 76 -5.38 -13.83 0.08
C GLY A 76 -4.33 -14.86 0.49
N ARG A 77 -3.06 -14.52 0.35
CA ARG A 77 -1.97 -15.41 0.74
C ARG A 77 -1.99 -15.74 2.23
N ILE A 78 -2.23 -14.71 3.05
CA ILE A 78 -2.27 -14.91 4.50
C ILE A 78 -3.46 -15.78 4.89
N ARG A 79 -4.64 -15.53 4.29
CA ARG A 79 -5.84 -16.34 4.57
C ARG A 79 -5.65 -17.79 4.17
N GLU A 80 -4.98 -18.04 3.04
CA GLU A 80 -4.65 -19.39 2.61
C GLU A 80 -3.73 -20.06 3.61
N THR A 81 -2.71 -19.36 4.07
CA THR A 81 -1.78 -19.89 5.05
C THR A 81 -2.49 -20.15 6.38
N GLU A 82 -3.36 -19.24 6.79
CA GLU A 82 -4.16 -19.43 8.00
C GLU A 82 -5.03 -20.67 7.92
N ALA A 83 -5.67 -20.88 6.78
CA ALA A 83 -6.53 -22.04 6.58
C ALA A 83 -5.73 -23.33 6.73
N SER A 84 -4.56 -23.41 6.08
CA SER A 84 -3.68 -24.56 6.18
C SER A 84 -3.15 -24.74 7.61
N ALA A 85 -2.74 -23.66 8.24
CA ALA A 85 -2.23 -23.71 9.62
C ALA A 85 -3.33 -24.07 10.60
N THR A 86 -4.54 -23.57 10.37
CA THR A 86 -5.69 -23.87 11.24
C THR A 86 -6.00 -25.36 11.18
N ASP A 87 -6.01 -25.95 10.00
CA ASP A 87 -6.22 -27.38 9.84
C ASP A 87 -5.19 -28.17 10.63
N ARG A 88 -3.93 -27.79 10.51
CA ARG A 88 -2.86 -28.45 11.26
C ARG A 88 -2.96 -28.19 12.75
N THR A 89 -3.30 -26.99 13.12
CA THR A 89 -3.45 -26.59 14.52
C THR A 89 -4.57 -27.35 15.18
N ILE A 90 -5.69 -27.50 14.50
CA ILE A 90 -6.81 -28.29 15.02
C ILE A 90 -6.35 -29.71 15.30
N ASN A 91 -5.64 -30.31 14.33
CA ASN A 91 -5.13 -31.67 14.51
C ASN A 91 -4.13 -31.75 15.66
N ALA A 92 -3.31 -30.72 15.83
CA ALA A 92 -2.28 -30.71 16.88
C ALA A 92 -2.85 -30.39 18.26
N THR A 93 -3.85 -29.54 18.33
CA THR A 93 -4.33 -29.03 19.63
C THR A 93 -5.53 -29.79 20.18
N GLN A 94 -6.09 -30.66 19.42
CA GLN A 94 -7.17 -31.52 19.91
C GLN A 94 -6.64 -32.69 20.72
N GLN A 95 -5.57 -32.48 21.36
CA GLN A 95 -4.92 -33.48 22.19
C GLN A 95 -5.50 -33.48 23.60
#